data_4237659f8888034b5bc87ac731aad111
#
_entry.id   4237659f8888034b5bc87ac731aad111
#
_cell.length_a   1.000
_cell.length_b   1.000
_cell.length_c   1.000
_cell.angle_alpha   90.00
_cell.angle_beta   90.00
_cell.angle_gamma   90.00
#
_symmetry.space_group_name_H-M   'P 1'
#
loop_
_entity.id
_entity.type
_entity.pdbx_description
1 polymer ?
#
loop_
_entity_poly.entity_id
_entity_poly.type
_entity_poly.pdbx_seq_one_letter_code
_entity_poly.pdbx_strand_id
1 'polypeptide(L)'
;INRPKSSLVIDGSTGDVVWEDNVDEVRDPASMSKLMTLYLVFEAIKEGKISEKTVITATPQDQATANIYEISNNKIVAGVDYTVSELITMTIVPSSNATTVMLANYLSDNDPDAFLDRMNAKAQELGMTNTKWFNASGAAAVSFKGYYNPQNYDNYASNQTTARDLAILAYNFVNHHPEILNYTNKAKVTVKAGTPYEETFETYNYSLPGAKYALKGVDGMKTGSSPNGAFNYIATIKRGDQRMIAVI
;
A
#
# COMPACT_ATOMS: atom_id res chain seq x y z
N ILE A 1 -15.07 -6.24 -24.79
CA ILE A 1 -14.04 -5.47 -24.08
C ILE A 1 -14.55 -5.26 -22.67
N ASN A 2 -13.83 -5.79 -21.67
CA ASN A 2 -14.18 -5.54 -20.28
C ASN A 2 -13.82 -4.09 -19.92
N ARG A 3 -14.85 -3.29 -19.65
CA ARG A 3 -14.67 -1.90 -19.20
C ARG A 3 -14.40 -1.88 -17.70
N PRO A 4 -13.43 -1.07 -17.21
CA PRO A 4 -13.27 -0.85 -15.77
C PRO A 4 -14.58 -0.32 -15.16
N LYS A 5 -14.88 -0.70 -13.93
CA LYS A 5 -16.07 -0.20 -13.21
C LYS A 5 -15.93 1.26 -12.82
N SER A 6 -14.71 1.69 -12.57
CA SER A 6 -14.33 3.09 -12.32
C SER A 6 -12.99 3.34 -12.98
N SER A 7 -12.77 4.54 -13.51
CA SER A 7 -11.47 4.94 -14.04
C SER A 7 -11.29 6.45 -13.95
N LEU A 8 -10.06 6.85 -13.62
CA LEU A 8 -9.69 8.25 -13.47
C LEU A 8 -8.25 8.44 -13.94
N VAL A 9 -8.00 9.49 -14.70
CA VAL A 9 -6.65 9.95 -15.05
C VAL A 9 -6.52 11.41 -14.68
N ILE A 10 -5.49 11.74 -13.92
CA ILE A 10 -5.19 13.12 -13.52
C ILE A 10 -3.77 13.50 -13.93
N ASP A 11 -3.55 14.80 -14.07
CA ASP A 11 -2.20 15.37 -14.11
C ASP A 11 -1.57 15.25 -12.72
N GLY A 12 -0.41 14.60 -12.63
CA GLY A 12 0.27 14.33 -11.35
C GLY A 12 0.89 15.57 -10.71
N SER A 13 1.03 16.67 -11.43
CA SER A 13 1.60 17.93 -10.91
C SER A 13 0.53 18.92 -10.46
N THR A 14 -0.60 18.96 -11.16
CA THR A 14 -1.68 19.93 -10.90
C THR A 14 -2.90 19.33 -10.21
N GLY A 15 -3.09 18.02 -10.35
CA GLY A 15 -4.30 17.34 -9.91
C GLY A 15 -5.49 17.49 -10.88
N ASP A 16 -5.30 18.16 -12.01
CA ASP A 16 -6.36 18.34 -12.99
C ASP A 16 -6.82 17.02 -13.59
N VAL A 17 -8.13 16.85 -13.71
CA VAL A 17 -8.74 15.66 -14.29
C VAL A 17 -8.61 15.69 -15.80
N VAL A 18 -8.04 14.61 -16.37
CA VAL A 18 -7.89 14.41 -17.81
C VAL A 18 -8.98 13.48 -18.35
N TRP A 19 -9.33 12.47 -17.56
CA TRP A 19 -10.38 11.49 -17.86
C TRP A 19 -11.06 11.07 -16.58
N GLU A 20 -12.37 10.91 -16.59
CA GLU A 20 -13.11 10.32 -15.47
C GLU A 20 -14.30 9.50 -15.94
N ASP A 21 -14.54 8.39 -15.26
CA ASP A 21 -15.70 7.53 -15.44
C ASP A 21 -16.06 6.87 -14.11
N ASN A 22 -17.24 7.15 -13.59
CA ASN A 22 -17.77 6.55 -12.37
C ASN A 22 -16.85 6.67 -11.16
N VAL A 23 -16.22 7.83 -10.99
CA VAL A 23 -15.10 8.04 -10.05
C VAL A 23 -15.50 8.14 -8.59
N ASP A 24 -16.78 8.37 -8.31
CA ASP A 24 -17.29 8.56 -6.95
C ASP A 24 -18.04 7.33 -6.42
N GLU A 25 -18.01 6.21 -7.15
CA GLU A 25 -18.56 4.95 -6.67
C GLU A 25 -17.67 4.39 -5.55
N VAL A 26 -18.29 4.13 -4.39
CA VAL A 26 -17.59 3.55 -3.24
C VAL A 26 -17.29 2.07 -3.51
N ARG A 27 -16.03 1.69 -3.36
CA ARG A 27 -15.53 0.35 -3.66
C ARG A 27 -14.48 -0.09 -2.64
N ASP A 28 -14.23 -1.40 -2.60
CA ASP A 28 -13.14 -2.00 -1.84
C ASP A 28 -11.80 -1.79 -2.57
N PRO A 29 -10.85 -1.05 -1.98
CA PRO A 29 -9.54 -0.83 -2.58
C PRO A 29 -8.59 -2.02 -2.49
N ALA A 30 -8.94 -3.03 -1.71
CA ALA A 30 -8.05 -4.15 -1.43
C ALA A 30 -6.63 -3.68 -1.02
N SER A 31 -5.59 -4.29 -1.56
CA SER A 31 -4.19 -3.98 -1.20
C SER A 31 -3.71 -2.57 -1.61
N MET A 32 -4.49 -1.81 -2.38
CA MET A 32 -4.18 -0.38 -2.56
C MET A 32 -4.28 0.40 -1.24
N SER A 33 -5.01 -0.13 -0.24
CA SER A 33 -5.07 0.40 1.13
C SER A 33 -3.70 0.54 1.77
N LYS A 34 -2.75 -0.32 1.41
CA LYS A 34 -1.37 -0.28 1.93
C LYS A 34 -0.68 1.06 1.66
N LEU A 35 -1.10 1.77 0.61
CA LEU A 35 -0.57 3.09 0.32
C LEU A 35 -0.87 4.12 1.42
N MET A 36 -2.03 4.05 2.07
CA MET A 36 -2.31 4.96 3.19
C MET A 36 -1.42 4.65 4.39
N THR A 37 -1.23 3.39 4.72
CA THR A 37 -0.28 2.99 5.78
C THR A 37 1.12 3.48 5.46
N LEU A 38 1.59 3.30 4.22
CA LEU A 38 2.89 3.78 3.79
C LEU A 38 3.00 5.31 3.77
N TYR A 39 1.92 6.01 3.46
CA TYR A 39 1.89 7.48 3.54
C TYR A 39 2.23 7.96 4.95
N LEU A 40 1.65 7.32 5.97
CA LEU A 40 1.96 7.63 7.37
C LEU A 40 3.39 7.22 7.75
N VAL A 41 3.92 6.15 7.18
CA VAL A 41 5.32 5.75 7.36
C VAL A 41 6.27 6.81 6.80
N PHE A 42 6.05 7.26 5.56
CA PHE A 42 6.89 8.30 4.94
C PHE A 42 6.74 9.66 5.63
N GLU A 43 5.56 9.96 6.13
CA GLU A 43 5.34 11.16 6.95
C GLU A 43 6.19 11.10 8.23
N ALA A 44 6.20 9.96 8.92
CA ALA A 44 7.04 9.75 10.11
C ALA A 44 8.54 9.83 9.79
N ILE A 45 8.97 9.34 8.63
CA ILE A 45 10.36 9.48 8.15
C ILE A 45 10.70 10.97 7.93
N LYS A 46 9.83 11.70 7.27
CA LYS A 46 10.02 13.12 6.99
C LYS A 46 10.09 13.95 8.28
N GLU A 47 9.32 13.57 9.29
CA GLU A 47 9.32 14.22 10.61
C GLU A 47 10.50 13.80 11.50
N GLY A 48 11.35 12.88 11.04
CA GLY A 48 12.51 12.39 11.79
C GLY A 48 12.17 11.45 12.94
N LYS A 49 10.95 10.95 13.03
CA LYS A 49 10.52 10.00 14.07
C LYS A 49 11.10 8.62 13.88
N ILE A 50 11.26 8.21 12.63
CA ILE A 50 11.92 6.98 12.19
C ILE A 50 12.77 7.29 10.96
N SER A 51 13.57 6.32 10.52
CA SER A 51 14.28 6.37 9.25
C SER A 51 14.09 5.07 8.48
N GLU A 52 14.52 5.03 7.22
CA GLU A 52 14.54 3.80 6.43
C GLU A 52 15.45 2.72 7.05
N LYS A 53 16.43 3.13 7.87
CA LYS A 53 17.36 2.24 8.57
C LYS A 53 16.88 1.80 9.95
N THR A 54 15.78 2.36 10.45
CA THR A 54 15.17 1.94 11.72
C THR A 54 14.88 0.44 11.68
N VAL A 55 15.26 -0.26 12.73
CA VAL A 55 15.15 -1.72 12.84
C VAL A 55 13.90 -2.08 13.64
N ILE A 56 13.14 -3.01 13.10
CA ILE A 56 11.99 -3.62 13.77
C ILE A 56 12.26 -5.11 13.87
N THR A 57 12.33 -5.62 15.10
CA THR A 57 12.53 -7.05 15.35
C THR A 57 11.19 -7.77 15.24
N ALA A 58 11.11 -8.78 14.38
CA ALA A 58 9.88 -9.55 14.20
C ALA A 58 9.55 -10.35 15.47
N THR A 59 8.28 -10.34 15.82
CA THR A 59 7.75 -11.12 16.95
C THR A 59 7.22 -12.48 16.49
N PRO A 60 6.99 -13.44 17.42
CA PRO A 60 6.28 -14.67 17.08
C PRO A 60 4.91 -14.44 16.44
N GLN A 61 4.21 -13.38 16.84
CA GLN A 61 2.93 -13.00 16.24
C GLN A 61 3.10 -12.51 14.79
N ASP A 62 4.15 -11.76 14.50
CA ASP A 62 4.45 -11.33 13.12
C ASP A 62 4.72 -12.54 12.22
N GLN A 63 5.49 -13.51 12.70
CA GLN A 63 5.72 -14.76 11.99
C GLN A 63 4.41 -15.53 11.75
N ALA A 64 3.59 -15.65 12.77
CA ALA A 64 2.29 -16.34 12.66
C ALA A 64 1.38 -15.65 11.62
N THR A 65 1.34 -14.32 11.62
CA THR A 65 0.61 -13.54 10.62
C THR A 65 1.16 -13.80 9.21
N ALA A 66 2.48 -13.83 9.05
CA ALA A 66 3.12 -14.07 7.76
C ALA A 66 2.84 -15.48 7.21
N ASN A 67 2.51 -16.44 8.07
CA ASN A 67 2.19 -17.82 7.70
C ASN A 67 0.71 -18.03 7.35
N ILE A 68 -0.14 -16.99 7.43
CA ILE A 68 -1.54 -17.08 7.00
C ILE A 68 -1.55 -17.19 5.47
N TYR A 69 -1.96 -18.33 4.97
CA TYR A 69 -1.91 -18.66 3.54
C TYR A 69 -2.95 -17.91 2.71
N GLU A 70 -4.10 -17.61 3.32
CA GLU A 70 -5.27 -17.06 2.62
C GLU A 70 -5.15 -15.57 2.26
N ILE A 71 -4.14 -14.89 2.80
CA ILE A 71 -3.84 -13.49 2.50
C ILE A 71 -2.41 -13.37 1.97
N SER A 72 -2.14 -12.33 1.16
CA SER A 72 -0.82 -12.13 0.59
C SER A 72 0.21 -11.83 1.69
N ASN A 73 1.31 -12.54 1.65
CA ASN A 73 2.40 -12.44 2.61
C ASN A 73 3.75 -12.80 1.96
N ASN A 74 4.82 -12.58 2.69
CA ASN A 74 6.11 -13.18 2.47
C ASN A 74 6.60 -13.76 3.79
N LYS A 75 7.71 -14.48 3.77
CA LYS A 75 8.28 -15.11 4.97
C LYS A 75 8.80 -14.05 5.93
N ILE A 76 8.33 -14.09 7.18
CA ILE A 76 8.84 -13.31 8.31
C ILE A 76 9.22 -14.29 9.42
N VAL A 77 10.42 -14.12 9.99
CA VAL A 77 10.96 -15.01 11.01
C VAL A 77 11.08 -14.28 12.33
N ALA A 78 10.48 -14.82 13.38
CA ALA A 78 10.55 -14.27 14.73
C ALA A 78 11.99 -14.13 15.20
N GLY A 79 12.33 -13.01 15.83
CA GLY A 79 13.66 -12.70 16.32
C GLY A 79 14.61 -12.11 15.26
N VAL A 80 14.21 -12.08 14.00
CA VAL A 80 15.01 -11.46 12.94
C VAL A 80 14.73 -9.97 12.88
N ASP A 81 15.77 -9.19 12.68
CA ASP A 81 15.71 -7.74 12.52
C ASP A 81 15.42 -7.37 11.06
N TYR A 82 14.39 -6.58 10.84
CA TYR A 82 14.04 -6.02 9.54
C TYR A 82 14.12 -4.50 9.58
N THR A 83 14.74 -3.89 8.58
CA THR A 83 14.72 -2.44 8.45
C THR A 83 13.36 -1.95 7.95
N VAL A 84 13.03 -0.70 8.26
CA VAL A 84 11.84 -0.05 7.70
C VAL A 84 11.86 -0.12 6.17
N SER A 85 13.02 0.11 5.53
CA SER A 85 13.17 0.00 4.08
C SER A 85 12.83 -1.40 3.56
N GLU A 86 13.27 -2.46 4.23
CA GLU A 86 12.93 -3.83 3.86
C GLU A 86 11.42 -4.10 4.02
N LEU A 87 10.83 -3.62 5.10
CA LEU A 87 9.38 -3.78 5.34
C LEU A 87 8.53 -3.00 4.32
N ILE A 88 8.96 -1.81 3.91
CA ILE A 88 8.31 -1.05 2.83
C ILE A 88 8.36 -1.85 1.53
N THR A 89 9.50 -2.39 1.17
CA THR A 89 9.69 -3.22 -0.03
C THR A 89 8.75 -4.42 -0.04
N MET A 90 8.68 -5.15 1.08
CA MET A 90 7.81 -6.32 1.22
C MET A 90 6.31 -5.96 1.23
N THR A 91 5.97 -4.78 1.71
CA THR A 91 4.60 -4.27 1.66
C THR A 91 4.17 -3.93 0.23
N ILE A 92 5.07 -3.36 -0.57
CA ILE A 92 4.79 -2.94 -1.94
C ILE A 92 4.86 -4.11 -2.92
N VAL A 93 5.98 -4.83 -2.99
CA VAL A 93 6.25 -5.75 -4.11
C VAL A 93 5.48 -7.05 -3.99
N PRO A 94 5.61 -7.86 -2.92
CA PRO A 94 4.77 -9.05 -2.74
C PRO A 94 3.41 -8.71 -2.09
N SER A 95 3.16 -7.46 -1.77
CA SER A 95 1.91 -7.02 -1.11
C SER A 95 1.69 -7.71 0.25
N SER A 96 2.73 -7.79 1.07
CA SER A 96 2.67 -8.48 2.36
C SER A 96 1.75 -7.79 3.36
N ASN A 97 0.77 -8.52 3.86
CA ASN A 97 -0.12 -8.06 4.92
C ASN A 97 0.61 -8.03 6.28
N ALA A 98 1.46 -9.02 6.55
CA ALA A 98 2.24 -9.07 7.80
C ALA A 98 3.14 -7.85 7.95
N THR A 99 3.91 -7.49 6.92
CA THR A 99 4.83 -6.34 6.99
C THR A 99 4.07 -5.01 7.09
N THR A 100 2.91 -4.91 6.46
CA THR A 100 2.05 -3.73 6.59
C THR A 100 1.63 -3.52 8.04
N VAL A 101 1.17 -4.59 8.70
CA VAL A 101 0.75 -4.53 10.11
C VAL A 101 1.95 -4.30 11.03
N MET A 102 3.12 -4.87 10.73
CA MET A 102 4.34 -4.59 11.49
C MET A 102 4.67 -3.09 11.49
N LEU A 103 4.62 -2.44 10.32
CA LEU A 103 4.84 -0.99 10.20
C LEU A 103 3.78 -0.19 10.97
N ALA A 104 2.50 -0.54 10.81
CA ALA A 104 1.39 0.10 11.49
C ALA A 104 1.54 0.01 13.02
N ASN A 105 1.83 -1.18 13.52
CA ASN A 105 2.01 -1.43 14.95
C ASN A 105 3.22 -0.68 15.51
N TYR A 106 4.30 -0.61 14.76
CA TYR A 106 5.49 0.14 15.19
C TYR A 106 5.19 1.64 15.36
N LEU A 107 4.47 2.23 14.41
CA LEU A 107 4.10 3.65 14.47
C LEU A 107 3.06 3.99 15.53
N SER A 108 2.29 3.02 15.98
CA SER A 108 1.19 3.21 16.94
C SER A 108 1.47 2.58 18.31
N ASP A 109 2.68 2.11 18.55
CA ASP A 109 3.04 1.40 19.77
C ASP A 109 2.10 0.21 20.06
N ASN A 110 1.87 -0.61 19.04
CA ASN A 110 0.99 -1.80 19.05
C ASN A 110 -0.49 -1.49 19.36
N ASP A 111 -0.96 -0.32 19.00
CA ASP A 111 -2.37 0.07 19.12
C ASP A 111 -3.01 0.18 17.72
N PRO A 112 -3.65 -0.89 17.22
CA PRO A 112 -4.25 -0.87 15.89
C PRO A 112 -5.41 0.12 15.77
N ASP A 113 -6.16 0.38 16.84
CA ASP A 113 -7.23 1.38 16.83
C ASP A 113 -6.68 2.79 16.67
N ALA A 114 -5.62 3.13 17.40
CA ALA A 114 -4.96 4.44 17.28
C ALA A 114 -4.40 4.64 15.87
N PHE A 115 -3.84 3.59 15.25
CA PHE A 115 -3.34 3.69 13.88
C PHE A 115 -4.47 3.91 12.87
N LEU A 116 -5.59 3.20 13.01
CA LEU A 116 -6.77 3.39 12.15
C LEU A 116 -7.38 4.77 12.32
N ASP A 117 -7.43 5.29 13.54
CA ASP A 117 -7.86 6.67 13.79
C ASP A 117 -6.99 7.66 13.01
N ARG A 118 -5.67 7.45 12.98
CA ARG A 118 -4.73 8.28 12.21
C ARG A 118 -4.94 8.13 10.70
N MET A 119 -5.17 6.90 10.20
CA MET A 119 -5.46 6.67 8.78
C MET A 119 -6.73 7.42 8.35
N ASN A 120 -7.79 7.35 9.15
CA ASN A 120 -9.06 8.02 8.86
C ASN A 120 -8.95 9.54 8.99
N ALA A 121 -8.20 10.04 9.99
CA ALA A 121 -7.92 11.47 10.13
C ALA A 121 -7.10 11.99 8.93
N LYS A 122 -6.10 11.24 8.46
CA LYS A 122 -5.31 11.61 7.29
C LYS A 122 -6.15 11.64 6.01
N ALA A 123 -7.07 10.70 5.83
CA ALA A 123 -8.00 10.72 4.71
C ALA A 123 -8.83 12.01 4.70
N GLN A 124 -9.36 12.42 5.84
CA GLN A 124 -10.12 13.68 5.95
C GLN A 124 -9.22 14.90 5.68
N GLU A 125 -8.02 14.93 6.23
CA GLU A 125 -7.04 16.00 6.00
C GLU A 125 -6.69 16.16 4.52
N LEU A 126 -6.54 15.06 3.79
CA LEU A 126 -6.22 15.07 2.36
C LEU A 126 -7.45 15.35 1.47
N GLY A 127 -8.65 15.37 2.02
CA GLY A 127 -9.89 15.56 1.25
C GLY A 127 -10.46 14.27 0.65
N MET A 128 -10.09 13.11 1.16
CA MET A 128 -10.65 11.81 0.75
C MET A 128 -11.97 11.57 1.49
N THR A 129 -13.00 12.31 1.11
CA THR A 129 -14.26 12.43 1.88
C THR A 129 -15.14 11.17 1.83
N ASN A 130 -14.91 10.27 0.87
CA ASN A 130 -15.67 9.02 0.71
C ASN A 130 -14.82 7.79 1.07
N THR A 131 -13.81 7.97 1.91
CA THR A 131 -12.89 6.91 2.34
C THR A 131 -13.08 6.61 3.82
N LYS A 132 -13.16 5.31 4.14
CA LYS A 132 -13.10 4.81 5.50
C LYS A 132 -12.22 3.58 5.58
N TRP A 133 -11.27 3.61 6.51
CA TRP A 133 -10.34 2.52 6.78
C TRP A 133 -10.82 1.73 7.99
N PHE A 134 -10.98 0.41 7.80
CA PHE A 134 -11.32 -0.57 8.85
C PHE A 134 -10.12 -1.44 9.20
N ASN A 135 -9.08 -1.44 8.35
CA ASN A 135 -7.85 -2.17 8.55
C ASN A 135 -6.69 -1.46 7.83
N ALA A 136 -5.47 -1.81 8.20
CA ALA A 136 -4.28 -1.11 7.71
C ALA A 136 -3.78 -1.62 6.35
N SER A 137 -4.28 -2.76 5.85
CA SER A 137 -3.62 -3.46 4.74
C SER A 137 -4.50 -3.72 3.52
N GLY A 138 -5.81 -3.69 3.67
CA GLY A 138 -6.78 -4.04 2.64
C GLY A 138 -7.40 -5.43 2.82
N ALA A 139 -6.85 -6.28 3.69
CA ALA A 139 -7.50 -7.50 4.12
C ALA A 139 -8.32 -7.24 5.38
N ALA A 140 -9.58 -7.69 5.41
CA ALA A 140 -10.42 -7.54 6.58
C ALA A 140 -9.74 -8.15 7.82
N ALA A 141 -9.86 -7.51 8.97
CA ALA A 141 -9.15 -7.92 10.19
C ALA A 141 -9.42 -9.37 10.59
N VAL A 142 -10.63 -9.88 10.33
CA VAL A 142 -10.97 -11.29 10.58
C VAL A 142 -10.06 -12.28 9.82
N SER A 143 -9.52 -11.89 8.68
CA SER A 143 -8.62 -12.72 7.88
C SER A 143 -7.26 -12.96 8.55
N PHE A 144 -6.94 -12.17 9.57
CA PHE A 144 -5.69 -12.32 10.36
C PHE A 144 -5.82 -13.33 11.50
N LYS A 145 -6.95 -14.05 11.61
CA LYS A 145 -7.15 -15.15 12.57
C LYS A 145 -6.83 -14.77 14.03
N GLY A 146 -7.13 -13.52 14.41
CA GLY A 146 -6.90 -12.99 15.75
C GLY A 146 -5.55 -12.30 15.96
N TYR A 147 -4.63 -12.36 15.00
CA TYR A 147 -3.32 -11.70 15.11
C TYR A 147 -3.36 -10.20 14.79
N TYR A 148 -4.44 -9.71 14.24
CA TYR A 148 -4.72 -8.29 14.03
C TYR A 148 -6.19 -8.03 14.37
N ASN A 149 -6.45 -7.28 15.45
CA ASN A 149 -7.77 -7.24 16.04
C ASN A 149 -8.13 -5.86 16.60
N PRO A 150 -8.38 -4.85 15.73
CA PRO A 150 -8.90 -3.56 16.17
C PRO A 150 -10.22 -3.74 16.95
N GLN A 151 -10.37 -3.03 18.08
CA GLN A 151 -11.53 -3.19 18.96
C GLN A 151 -12.66 -2.22 18.64
N ASN A 152 -12.34 -1.06 18.05
CA ASN A 152 -13.30 0.02 17.78
C ASN A 152 -13.74 0.04 16.30
N TYR A 153 -13.37 -0.97 15.53
CA TYR A 153 -13.67 -1.09 14.10
C TYR A 153 -14.29 -2.45 13.81
N ASP A 154 -15.18 -2.50 12.81
CA ASP A 154 -15.77 -3.76 12.36
C ASP A 154 -14.70 -4.61 11.67
N ASN A 155 -14.33 -5.74 12.29
CA ASN A 155 -13.28 -6.63 11.82
C ASN A 155 -13.70 -7.46 10.58
N TYR A 156 -14.97 -7.48 10.23
CA TYR A 156 -15.50 -8.14 9.04
C TYR A 156 -15.60 -7.18 7.85
N ALA A 157 -15.53 -5.88 8.07
CA ALA A 157 -15.67 -4.89 7.03
C ALA A 157 -14.41 -4.80 6.16
N SER A 158 -14.64 -4.61 4.86
CA SER A 158 -13.60 -4.16 3.93
C SER A 158 -13.43 -2.65 4.02
N ASN A 159 -12.23 -2.16 3.70
CA ASN A 159 -12.02 -0.73 3.50
C ASN A 159 -12.92 -0.19 2.38
N GLN A 160 -13.24 1.08 2.45
CA GLN A 160 -14.10 1.78 1.51
C GLN A 160 -13.39 3.01 0.99
N THR A 161 -13.39 3.19 -0.33
CA THR A 161 -12.82 4.37 -0.98
C THR A 161 -13.46 4.56 -2.36
N THR A 162 -12.98 5.56 -3.10
CA THR A 162 -13.39 5.83 -4.49
C THR A 162 -12.15 6.01 -5.37
N ALA A 163 -12.32 5.91 -6.68
CA ALA A 163 -11.22 6.22 -7.61
C ALA A 163 -10.72 7.66 -7.44
N ARG A 164 -11.63 8.61 -7.20
CA ARG A 164 -11.27 10.00 -6.92
C ARG A 164 -10.39 10.11 -5.67
N ASP A 165 -10.77 9.48 -4.58
CA ASP A 165 -10.03 9.54 -3.32
C ASP A 165 -8.65 8.89 -3.43
N LEU A 166 -8.55 7.76 -4.12
CA LEU A 166 -7.26 7.11 -4.36
C LEU A 166 -6.34 7.96 -5.26
N ALA A 167 -6.89 8.68 -6.22
CA ALA A 167 -6.11 9.63 -7.02
C ALA A 167 -5.61 10.80 -6.17
N ILE A 168 -6.40 11.28 -5.21
CA ILE A 168 -5.97 12.29 -4.24
C ILE A 168 -4.81 11.77 -3.40
N LEU A 169 -4.89 10.55 -2.90
CA LEU A 169 -3.81 9.92 -2.14
C LEU A 169 -2.53 9.82 -2.98
N ALA A 170 -2.63 9.30 -4.20
CA ALA A 170 -1.50 9.15 -5.10
C ALA A 170 -0.87 10.51 -5.48
N TYR A 171 -1.70 11.51 -5.75
CA TYR A 171 -1.27 12.89 -6.01
C TYR A 171 -0.45 13.45 -4.83
N ASN A 172 -0.97 13.33 -3.62
CA ASN A 172 -0.25 13.78 -2.42
C ASN A 172 1.04 12.99 -2.21
N PHE A 173 1.03 11.69 -2.51
CA PHE A 173 2.21 10.86 -2.37
C PHE A 173 3.35 11.33 -3.28
N VAL A 174 3.10 11.46 -4.57
CA VAL A 174 4.16 11.84 -5.53
C VAL A 174 4.65 13.28 -5.34
N ASN A 175 3.83 14.16 -4.77
CA ASN A 175 4.19 15.55 -4.53
C ASN A 175 4.82 15.79 -3.15
N HIS A 176 4.48 15.00 -2.13
CA HIS A 176 4.98 15.21 -0.76
C HIS A 176 5.99 14.14 -0.32
N HIS A 177 5.90 12.92 -0.86
CA HIS A 177 6.77 11.80 -0.51
C HIS A 177 7.19 11.04 -1.78
N PRO A 178 7.86 11.72 -2.74
CA PRO A 178 8.24 11.09 -4.02
C PRO A 178 9.21 9.92 -3.85
N GLU A 179 9.82 9.75 -2.69
CA GLU A 179 10.75 8.66 -2.35
C GLU A 179 10.08 7.29 -2.46
N ILE A 180 8.75 7.21 -2.36
CA ILE A 180 8.03 5.95 -2.57
C ILE A 180 8.33 5.34 -3.95
N LEU A 181 8.56 6.17 -4.95
CA LEU A 181 8.82 5.72 -6.30
C LEU A 181 10.12 4.92 -6.42
N ASN A 182 11.06 5.07 -5.47
CA ASN A 182 12.25 4.24 -5.37
C ASN A 182 11.93 2.79 -5.00
N TYR A 183 10.76 2.55 -4.41
CA TYR A 183 10.26 1.22 -4.04
C TYR A 183 9.28 0.66 -5.07
N THR A 184 8.44 1.52 -5.66
CA THR A 184 7.36 1.09 -6.55
C THR A 184 7.83 0.86 -7.99
N ASN A 185 9.02 1.34 -8.38
CA ASN A 185 9.55 1.25 -9.73
C ASN A 185 10.30 -0.06 -10.03
N LYS A 186 10.32 -1.02 -9.11
CA LYS A 186 11.10 -2.25 -9.21
C LYS A 186 10.25 -3.41 -9.72
N ALA A 187 10.56 -3.93 -10.90
CA ALA A 187 9.93 -5.15 -11.41
C ALA A 187 10.36 -6.41 -10.64
N LYS A 188 11.59 -6.40 -10.15
CA LYS A 188 12.19 -7.49 -9.37
C LYS A 188 13.08 -6.91 -8.28
N VAL A 189 13.03 -7.45 -7.07
CA VAL A 189 13.79 -6.97 -5.93
C VAL A 189 14.18 -8.11 -5.01
N THR A 190 15.37 -8.03 -4.42
CA THR A 190 15.86 -8.98 -3.42
C THR A 190 16.00 -8.25 -2.09
N VAL A 191 15.50 -8.86 -1.02
CA VAL A 191 15.68 -8.42 0.36
C VAL A 191 16.60 -9.40 1.10
N LYS A 192 17.31 -8.92 2.11
CA LYS A 192 18.20 -9.75 2.95
C LYS A 192 19.22 -10.55 2.15
N ALA A 193 19.72 -9.99 1.04
CA ALA A 193 20.70 -10.66 0.19
C ALA A 193 21.93 -11.16 0.98
N GLY A 194 22.37 -12.39 0.68
CA GLY A 194 23.53 -13.02 1.32
C GLY A 194 23.26 -13.52 2.74
N THR A 195 22.02 -13.51 3.22
CA THR A 195 21.64 -14.05 4.52
C THR A 195 20.74 -15.29 4.37
N PRO A 196 20.51 -16.09 5.43
CA PRO A 196 19.55 -17.20 5.39
C PRO A 196 18.10 -16.77 5.15
N TYR A 197 17.81 -15.47 5.22
CA TYR A 197 16.48 -14.87 5.07
C TYR A 197 16.29 -14.18 3.72
N GLU A 198 17.21 -14.40 2.79
CA GLU A 198 17.13 -13.82 1.43
C GLU A 198 15.85 -14.26 0.74
N GLU A 199 15.14 -13.28 0.19
CA GLU A 199 13.98 -13.50 -0.68
C GLU A 199 14.05 -12.57 -1.89
N THR A 200 13.62 -13.08 -3.05
CA THR A 200 13.48 -12.30 -4.28
C THR A 200 12.02 -12.28 -4.67
N PHE A 201 11.49 -11.09 -4.97
CA PHE A 201 10.11 -10.89 -5.36
C PHE A 201 10.02 -10.34 -6.77
N GLU A 202 9.00 -10.77 -7.50
CA GLU A 202 8.57 -10.17 -8.76
C GLU A 202 7.30 -9.37 -8.54
N THR A 203 7.22 -8.21 -9.19
CA THR A 203 6.10 -7.29 -9.03
C THR A 203 4.79 -7.85 -9.61
N TYR A 204 3.67 -7.49 -9.01
CA TYR A 204 2.34 -7.63 -9.62
C TYR A 204 1.99 -6.45 -10.53
N ASN A 205 2.80 -5.40 -10.54
CA ASN A 205 2.66 -4.28 -11.46
C ASN A 205 3.30 -4.63 -12.81
N TYR A 206 2.55 -5.31 -13.64
CA TYR A 206 3.04 -5.81 -14.92
C TYR A 206 3.34 -4.71 -15.95
N SER A 207 2.98 -3.47 -15.67
CA SER A 207 3.28 -2.33 -16.55
C SER A 207 4.66 -1.71 -16.30
N LEU A 208 5.36 -2.12 -15.24
CA LEU A 208 6.70 -1.62 -14.96
C LEU A 208 7.70 -2.04 -16.06
N PRO A 209 8.71 -1.21 -16.36
CA PRO A 209 9.83 -1.61 -17.20
C PRO A 209 10.47 -2.90 -16.67
N GLY A 210 10.67 -3.88 -17.55
CA GLY A 210 11.15 -5.22 -17.17
C GLY A 210 10.07 -6.22 -16.78
N ALA A 211 8.83 -5.79 -16.66
CA ALA A 211 7.68 -6.67 -16.40
C ALA A 211 6.96 -7.07 -17.70
N LYS A 212 5.96 -7.95 -17.58
CA LYS A 212 5.31 -8.63 -18.70
C LYS A 212 4.66 -7.70 -19.74
N TYR A 213 4.07 -6.61 -19.30
CA TYR A 213 3.37 -5.64 -20.15
C TYR A 213 4.00 -4.24 -20.05
N ALA A 214 5.32 -4.20 -20.01
CA ALA A 214 6.08 -2.98 -19.79
C ALA A 214 5.61 -1.81 -20.64
N LEU A 215 5.36 -0.69 -19.99
CA LEU A 215 5.00 0.57 -20.61
C LEU A 215 6.00 1.64 -20.19
N LYS A 216 6.61 2.29 -21.19
CA LYS A 216 7.64 3.30 -20.95
C LYS A 216 7.14 4.41 -20.03
N GLY A 217 7.92 4.70 -18.98
CA GLY A 217 7.65 5.77 -18.04
C GLY A 217 6.86 5.37 -16.81
N VAL A 218 6.32 4.15 -16.74
CA VAL A 218 5.65 3.64 -15.54
C VAL A 218 6.68 3.47 -14.43
N ASP A 219 6.42 4.09 -13.27
CA ASP A 219 7.30 4.04 -12.09
C ASP A 219 6.55 3.71 -10.78
N GLY A 220 5.28 3.37 -10.87
CA GLY A 220 4.45 2.99 -9.72
C GLY A 220 3.03 2.63 -10.15
N MET A 221 2.13 2.38 -9.22
CA MET A 221 2.35 2.53 -7.78
C MET A 221 1.96 1.25 -7.03
N LYS A 222 0.71 0.78 -7.14
CA LYS A 222 0.21 -0.36 -6.38
C LYS A 222 -0.96 -1.04 -7.08
N THR A 223 -0.96 -2.36 -7.04
CA THR A 223 -2.08 -3.21 -7.45
C THR A 223 -2.86 -3.70 -6.26
N GLY A 224 -4.09 -4.12 -6.48
CA GLY A 224 -4.94 -4.77 -5.50
C GLY A 224 -5.88 -5.77 -6.15
N SER A 225 -6.30 -6.77 -5.39
CA SER A 225 -7.37 -7.67 -5.77
C SER A 225 -8.18 -8.05 -4.53
N SER A 226 -9.48 -8.16 -4.69
CA SER A 226 -10.37 -8.58 -3.61
C SER A 226 -11.16 -9.83 -3.99
N PRO A 227 -11.66 -10.60 -2.98
CA PRO A 227 -12.52 -11.76 -3.23
C PRO A 227 -13.78 -11.40 -4.02
N ASN A 228 -14.20 -10.14 -3.98
CA ASN A 228 -15.35 -9.63 -4.74
C ASN A 228 -15.02 -9.39 -6.22
N GLY A 229 -13.89 -9.88 -6.69
CA GLY A 229 -13.57 -10.06 -8.11
C GLY A 229 -13.06 -8.83 -8.82
N ALA A 230 -12.59 -7.83 -8.10
CA ALA A 230 -12.01 -6.66 -8.73
C ALA A 230 -10.47 -6.73 -8.70
N PHE A 231 -9.87 -6.51 -9.87
CA PHE A 231 -8.47 -6.13 -9.99
C PHE A 231 -8.42 -4.61 -10.03
N ASN A 232 -7.63 -4.04 -9.14
CA ASN A 232 -7.51 -2.61 -8.96
C ASN A 232 -6.06 -2.18 -9.20
N TYR A 233 -5.88 -0.98 -9.71
CA TYR A 233 -4.54 -0.49 -10.01
C TYR A 233 -4.48 1.03 -9.89
N ILE A 234 -3.46 1.51 -9.20
CA ILE A 234 -3.01 2.89 -9.26
C ILE A 234 -1.68 2.90 -10.01
N ALA A 235 -1.64 3.56 -11.15
CA ALA A 235 -0.44 3.73 -11.96
C ALA A 235 0.07 5.15 -11.88
N THR A 236 1.39 5.30 -11.87
CA THR A 236 2.06 6.58 -12.13
C THR A 236 2.97 6.41 -13.33
N ILE A 237 2.97 7.41 -14.21
CA ILE A 237 3.75 7.42 -15.44
C ILE A 237 4.41 8.77 -15.57
N LYS A 238 5.73 8.80 -15.81
CA LYS A 238 6.45 10.04 -16.10
C LYS A 238 7.13 9.95 -17.45
N ARG A 239 6.86 10.92 -18.31
CA ARG A 239 7.51 11.09 -19.60
C ARG A 239 7.96 12.54 -19.76
N GLY A 240 9.27 12.75 -19.86
CA GLY A 240 9.81 14.12 -19.80
C GLY A 240 9.47 14.75 -18.45
N ASP A 241 8.89 15.95 -18.48
CA ASP A 241 8.48 16.68 -17.27
C ASP A 241 7.03 16.42 -16.88
N GLN A 242 6.31 15.59 -17.62
CA GLN A 242 4.89 15.32 -17.39
C GLN A 242 4.69 14.01 -16.64
N ARG A 243 3.97 14.10 -15.53
CA ARG A 243 3.50 12.94 -14.76
C ARG A 243 1.99 12.81 -14.89
N MET A 244 1.54 11.59 -15.14
CA MET A 244 0.11 11.23 -15.09
C MET A 244 -0.11 10.18 -13.99
N ILE A 245 -1.28 10.23 -13.38
CA ILE A 245 -1.74 9.23 -12.41
C ILE A 245 -3.04 8.64 -12.94
N ALA A 246 -3.13 7.32 -12.99
CA ALA A 246 -4.33 6.60 -13.40
C ALA A 246 -4.80 5.67 -12.30
N VAL A 247 -6.12 5.62 -12.08
CA VAL A 247 -6.77 4.73 -11.11
C VAL A 247 -7.85 3.94 -11.82
N ILE A 248 -7.83 2.61 -11.64
CA ILE A 248 -8.88 1.72 -12.11
C ILE A 248 -9.26 0.71 -11.03
#